data_51d512dc58a4a4d3721fbcf43501976e
#
_entry.id   51d512dc58a4a4d3721fbcf43501976e
#
_cell.length_a   1.000
_cell.length_b   1.000
_cell.length_c   1.000
_cell.angle_alpha   90.00
_cell.angle_beta   90.00
_cell.angle_gamma   90.00
#
_symmetry.space_group_name_H-M   'P 1'
#
loop_
_entity.id
_entity.type
_entity.pdbx_description
1 polymer ?
#
loop_
_entity_poly.entity_id
_entity_poly.type
_entity_poly.pdbx_seq_one_letter_code
_entity_poly.pdbx_strand_id
1 'polypeptide(L)'
;MQETTTLSLEQACYSAVHDYPGGVAAVAATYGNNAGTLQKKLNPTQTTHKTNAVDVEQILELTKDPRILDSICARVGAVWLDLGNMGGGSDMAMLDNITTCVTRLGDLSTKVQQSLADGRVDADELKELETAVLRLNQSSFYVLERAKQFM
;
A
#
# COMPACT_ATOMS: atom_id res chain seq x y z
N MET A 1 -9.95 13.75 16.88
CA MET A 1 -8.88 13.32 15.97
C MET A 1 -8.32 12.01 16.50
N GLN A 2 -8.70 10.88 15.92
CA GLN A 2 -7.97 9.64 16.17
C GLN A 2 -6.72 9.70 15.29
N GLU A 3 -5.57 9.98 15.91
CA GLU A 3 -4.28 9.66 15.27
C GLU A 3 -4.31 8.18 14.96
N THR A 4 -4.40 7.84 13.69
CA THR A 4 -4.17 6.48 13.24
C THR A 4 -2.69 6.23 13.48
N THR A 5 -2.36 5.72 14.66
CA THR A 5 -0.97 5.43 15.04
C THR A 5 -0.46 4.36 14.09
N THR A 6 0.28 4.79 13.08
CA THR A 6 0.94 3.86 12.15
C THR A 6 1.87 2.94 12.94
N LEU A 7 1.72 1.64 12.76
CA LEU A 7 2.56 0.65 13.43
C LEU A 7 4.04 0.89 13.11
N SER A 8 4.94 0.56 14.03
CA SER A 8 6.35 0.47 13.67
C SER A 8 6.57 -0.69 12.68
N LEU A 9 7.65 -0.63 11.90
CA LEU A 9 7.96 -1.68 10.92
C LEU A 9 8.07 -3.06 11.57
N GLU A 10 8.66 -3.13 12.78
CA GLU A 10 8.75 -4.38 13.54
C GLU A 10 7.37 -4.90 13.96
N GLN A 11 6.47 -4.02 14.41
CA GLN A 11 5.10 -4.39 14.76
C GLN A 11 4.28 -4.80 13.52
N ALA A 12 4.46 -4.12 12.39
CA ALA A 12 3.80 -4.47 11.14
C ALA A 12 4.24 -5.86 10.64
N CYS A 13 5.54 -6.15 10.64
CA CYS A 13 6.05 -7.48 10.28
C CYS A 13 5.59 -8.56 11.27
N TYR A 14 5.59 -8.25 12.58
CA TYR A 14 5.07 -9.16 13.58
C TYR A 14 3.61 -9.54 13.31
N SER A 15 2.76 -8.53 13.12
CA SER A 15 1.33 -8.75 12.86
C SER A 15 1.11 -9.49 11.53
N ALA A 16 1.80 -9.10 10.46
CA ALA A 16 1.67 -9.73 9.15
C ALA A 16 1.98 -11.23 9.19
N VAL A 17 3.03 -11.62 9.92
CA VAL A 17 3.41 -13.03 10.05
C VAL A 17 2.45 -13.80 10.95
N HIS A 18 1.96 -13.20 12.05
CA HIS A 18 1.06 -13.89 12.98
C HIS A 18 -0.35 -14.05 12.41
N ASP A 19 -0.80 -13.11 11.59
CA ASP A 19 -2.11 -13.17 10.91
C ASP A 19 -2.07 -14.08 9.66
N TYR A 20 -0.87 -14.42 9.16
CA TYR A 20 -0.72 -15.31 8.00
C TYR A 20 -1.10 -16.76 8.33
N PRO A 21 -1.80 -17.48 7.44
CA PRO A 21 -2.17 -18.88 7.66
C PRO A 21 -0.95 -19.76 7.95
N GLY A 22 -0.94 -20.39 9.12
CA GLY A 22 0.19 -21.18 9.62
C GLY A 22 1.29 -20.38 10.33
N GLY A 23 1.13 -19.05 10.41
CA GLY A 23 1.97 -18.17 11.21
C GLY A 23 3.46 -18.25 10.91
N VAL A 24 4.27 -18.01 11.93
CA VAL A 24 5.74 -18.00 11.83
C VAL A 24 6.32 -19.27 11.21
N ALA A 25 5.74 -20.45 11.52
CA ALA A 25 6.23 -21.72 11.01
C ALA A 25 6.07 -21.83 9.48
N ALA A 26 4.91 -21.39 8.95
CA ALA A 26 4.64 -21.42 7.52
C ALA A 26 5.53 -20.43 6.76
N VAL A 27 5.66 -19.20 7.27
CA VAL A 27 6.52 -18.18 6.67
C VAL A 27 7.99 -18.61 6.66
N ALA A 28 8.48 -19.14 7.77
CA ALA A 28 9.85 -19.65 7.87
C ALA A 28 10.11 -20.80 6.89
N ALA A 29 9.18 -21.75 6.79
CA ALA A 29 9.31 -22.92 5.91
C ALA A 29 9.37 -22.50 4.42
N THR A 30 8.59 -21.50 4.00
CA THR A 30 8.57 -21.02 2.61
C THR A 30 9.94 -20.54 2.14
N TYR A 31 10.71 -19.91 3.01
CA TYR A 31 12.03 -19.36 2.68
C TYR A 31 13.21 -20.18 3.25
N GLY A 32 12.95 -21.39 3.75
CA GLY A 32 13.99 -22.24 4.33
C GLY A 32 14.62 -21.68 5.62
N ASN A 33 13.94 -20.77 6.29
CA ASN A 33 14.41 -20.16 7.53
C ASN A 33 14.06 -21.01 8.75
N ASN A 34 14.84 -20.88 9.82
CA ASN A 34 14.48 -21.50 11.10
C ASN A 34 13.37 -20.69 11.79
N ALA A 35 12.24 -21.35 12.09
CA ALA A 35 11.08 -20.70 12.70
C ALA A 35 11.40 -20.05 14.06
N GLY A 36 12.24 -20.69 14.89
CA GLY A 36 12.66 -20.11 16.16
C GLY A 36 13.52 -18.85 16.01
N THR A 37 14.35 -18.79 14.97
CA THR A 37 15.14 -17.61 14.65
C THR A 37 14.24 -16.48 14.13
N LEU A 38 13.29 -16.79 13.23
CA LEU A 38 12.34 -15.82 12.73
C LEU A 38 11.46 -15.27 13.86
N GLN A 39 10.97 -16.14 14.75
CA GLN A 39 10.21 -15.72 15.93
C GLN A 39 10.96 -14.74 16.83
N LYS A 40 12.28 -14.96 17.03
CA LYS A 40 13.11 -14.04 17.81
C LYS A 40 13.30 -12.71 17.10
N LYS A 41 13.51 -12.71 15.78
CA LYS A 41 13.66 -11.50 14.96
C LYS A 41 12.38 -10.64 14.94
N LEU A 42 11.21 -11.28 14.91
CA LEU A 42 9.91 -10.61 14.88
C LEU A 42 9.50 -10.02 16.23
N ASN A 43 10.08 -10.46 17.34
CA ASN A 43 9.71 -9.97 18.65
C ASN A 43 10.15 -8.50 18.84
N PRO A 44 9.23 -7.53 18.97
CA PRO A 44 9.58 -6.11 19.08
C PRO A 44 10.39 -5.78 20.33
N THR A 45 10.33 -6.63 21.37
CA THR A 45 11.06 -6.43 22.63
C THR A 45 12.50 -6.94 22.59
N GLN A 46 12.88 -7.71 21.55
CA GLN A 46 14.23 -8.23 21.39
C GLN A 46 15.18 -7.13 20.86
N THR A 47 16.33 -7.01 21.53
CA THR A 47 17.37 -6.06 21.14
C THR A 47 18.50 -6.66 20.33
N THR A 48 18.70 -7.98 20.43
CA THR A 48 19.84 -8.69 19.84
C THR A 48 19.55 -9.31 18.47
N HIS A 49 18.27 -9.61 18.19
CA HIS A 49 17.85 -10.19 16.92
C HIS A 49 16.81 -9.27 16.30
N LYS A 50 17.18 -8.58 15.23
CA LYS A 50 16.29 -7.69 14.48
C LYS A 50 16.02 -8.25 13.09
N THR A 51 14.84 -7.98 12.57
CA THR A 51 14.54 -8.21 11.15
C THR A 51 15.48 -7.38 10.30
N ASN A 52 16.07 -7.99 9.29
CA ASN A 52 16.86 -7.29 8.28
C ASN A 52 16.01 -7.00 7.03
N ALA A 53 16.57 -6.30 6.06
CA ALA A 53 15.86 -5.93 4.83
C ALA A 53 15.34 -7.14 4.06
N VAL A 54 16.10 -8.23 4.01
CA VAL A 54 15.71 -9.48 3.33
C VAL A 54 14.54 -10.15 4.05
N ASP A 55 14.55 -10.17 5.38
CA ASP A 55 13.42 -10.70 6.15
C ASP A 55 12.14 -9.91 5.85
N VAL A 56 12.20 -8.57 5.81
CA VAL A 56 11.05 -7.71 5.52
C VAL A 56 10.53 -7.94 4.10
N GLU A 57 11.43 -8.04 3.12
CA GLU A 57 11.09 -8.30 1.72
C GLU A 57 10.36 -9.65 1.59
N GLN A 58 10.88 -10.72 2.17
CA GLN A 58 10.28 -12.05 2.17
C GLN A 58 8.90 -12.06 2.84
N ILE A 59 8.78 -11.42 4.00
CA ILE A 59 7.49 -11.32 4.71
C ILE A 59 6.48 -10.57 3.84
N LEU A 60 6.85 -9.42 3.28
CA LEU A 60 5.97 -8.62 2.44
C LEU A 60 5.56 -9.37 1.17
N GLU A 61 6.52 -10.04 0.50
CA GLU A 61 6.25 -10.82 -0.71
C GLU A 61 5.23 -11.93 -0.46
N LEU A 62 5.34 -12.64 0.67
CA LEU A 62 4.47 -13.75 1.00
C LEU A 62 3.10 -13.29 1.52
N THR A 63 3.12 -12.36 2.48
CA THR A 63 1.88 -11.95 3.17
C THR A 63 1.08 -10.92 2.41
N LYS A 64 1.73 -10.11 1.55
CA LYS A 64 1.15 -8.94 0.87
C LYS A 64 0.46 -7.97 1.85
N ASP A 65 0.91 -7.95 3.10
CA ASP A 65 0.27 -7.17 4.14
C ASP A 65 0.56 -5.67 3.98
N PRO A 66 -0.48 -4.85 3.76
CA PRO A 66 -0.33 -3.41 3.52
C PRO A 66 0.31 -2.66 4.70
N ARG A 67 0.15 -3.15 5.93
CA ARG A 67 0.69 -2.50 7.14
C ARG A 67 2.21 -2.31 7.10
N ILE A 68 2.92 -3.19 6.38
CA ILE A 68 4.38 -3.08 6.20
C ILE A 68 4.71 -1.88 5.32
N LEU A 69 4.01 -1.72 4.18
CA LEU A 69 4.19 -0.58 3.28
C LEU A 69 3.75 0.72 3.94
N ASP A 70 2.62 0.72 4.65
CA ASP A 70 2.15 1.88 5.42
C ASP A 70 3.21 2.36 6.42
N SER A 71 3.83 1.42 7.15
CA SER A 71 4.87 1.73 8.12
C SER A 71 6.11 2.36 7.50
N ILE A 72 6.55 1.86 6.34
CA ILE A 72 7.74 2.39 5.63
C ILE A 72 7.43 3.76 5.04
N CYS A 73 6.30 3.88 4.31
CA CYS A 73 5.93 5.10 3.59
C CYS A 73 5.65 6.27 4.54
N ALA A 74 4.98 6.01 5.66
CA ALA A 74 4.70 7.05 6.66
C ALA A 74 5.96 7.72 7.21
N ARG A 75 7.08 6.98 7.31
CA ARG A 75 8.35 7.52 7.85
C ARG A 75 9.05 8.51 6.92
N VAL A 76 8.80 8.39 5.62
CA VAL A 76 9.47 9.20 4.58
C VAL A 76 8.51 10.14 3.86
N GLY A 77 7.25 10.24 4.33
CA GLY A 77 6.23 11.07 3.68
C GLY A 77 5.88 10.59 2.27
N ALA A 78 6.01 9.27 2.01
CA ALA A 78 5.66 8.65 0.75
C ALA A 78 4.27 7.98 0.84
N VAL A 79 3.70 7.68 -0.30
CA VAL A 79 2.50 6.84 -0.45
C VAL A 79 2.83 5.68 -1.37
N TRP A 80 2.18 4.55 -1.15
CA TRP A 80 2.26 3.40 -2.04
C TRP A 80 0.90 3.16 -2.69
N LEU A 81 0.89 2.47 -3.83
CA LEU A 81 -0.31 2.12 -4.57
C LEU A 81 -0.28 0.62 -4.89
N ASP A 82 -1.38 -0.05 -4.58
CA ASP A 82 -1.58 -1.43 -5.03
C ASP A 82 -2.07 -1.40 -6.49
N LEU A 83 -1.24 -1.90 -7.39
CA LEU A 83 -1.59 -1.97 -8.81
C LEU A 83 -2.55 -3.12 -9.14
N GLY A 84 -2.80 -4.00 -8.16
CA GLY A 84 -3.70 -5.13 -8.29
C GLY A 84 -3.24 -6.19 -9.30
N ASN A 85 -3.97 -7.29 -9.37
CA ASN A 85 -3.79 -8.29 -10.41
C ASN A 85 -4.74 -7.95 -11.57
N MET A 86 -4.25 -7.14 -12.51
CA MET A 86 -5.01 -6.68 -13.68
C MET A 86 -5.09 -7.82 -14.70
N GLY A 87 -6.16 -8.60 -14.65
CA GLY A 87 -6.44 -9.62 -15.66
C GLY A 87 -6.39 -9.07 -17.09
N GLY A 88 -6.09 -9.95 -18.07
CA GLY A 88 -6.00 -9.59 -19.48
C GLY A 88 -7.20 -8.77 -19.96
N GLY A 89 -6.97 -7.78 -20.80
CA GLY A 89 -7.99 -6.88 -21.30
C GLY A 89 -7.85 -6.59 -22.77
N SER A 90 -8.97 -6.22 -23.39
CA SER A 90 -9.08 -5.79 -24.79
C SER A 90 -8.71 -4.31 -24.93
N ASP A 91 -8.56 -3.86 -26.18
CA ASP A 91 -8.38 -2.44 -26.54
C ASP A 91 -9.46 -1.55 -25.92
N MET A 92 -10.71 -2.05 -25.85
CA MET A 92 -11.82 -1.36 -25.24
C MET A 92 -11.57 -1.09 -23.75
N ALA A 93 -10.98 -2.04 -23.02
CA ALA A 93 -10.65 -1.84 -21.62
C ALA A 93 -9.56 -0.79 -21.39
N MET A 94 -8.67 -0.56 -22.36
CA MET A 94 -7.70 0.53 -22.32
C MET A 94 -8.39 1.90 -22.46
N LEU A 95 -9.32 2.02 -23.43
CA LEU A 95 -10.11 3.25 -23.60
C LEU A 95 -10.98 3.55 -22.37
N ASP A 96 -11.59 2.53 -21.76
CA ASP A 96 -12.36 2.67 -20.53
C ASP A 96 -11.49 3.15 -19.36
N ASN A 97 -10.26 2.65 -19.25
CA ASN A 97 -9.32 3.11 -18.23
C ASN A 97 -8.90 4.58 -18.44
N ILE A 98 -8.66 5.00 -19.69
CA ILE A 98 -8.37 6.41 -20.00
C ILE A 98 -9.58 7.28 -19.66
N THR A 99 -10.77 6.87 -20.04
CA THR A 99 -12.02 7.59 -19.72
C THR A 99 -12.20 7.71 -18.21
N THR A 100 -11.94 6.64 -17.48
CA THR A 100 -11.97 6.64 -16.00
C THR A 100 -10.94 7.62 -15.41
N CYS A 101 -9.73 7.66 -15.95
CA CYS A 101 -8.68 8.58 -15.51
C CYS A 101 -9.10 10.05 -15.73
N VAL A 102 -9.67 10.38 -16.90
CA VAL A 102 -10.18 11.73 -17.20
C VAL A 102 -11.34 12.12 -16.28
N THR A 103 -12.27 11.20 -16.03
CA THR A 103 -13.38 11.42 -15.09
C THR A 103 -12.86 11.73 -13.70
N ARG A 104 -11.91 10.96 -13.17
CA ARG A 104 -11.32 11.19 -11.85
C ARG A 104 -10.53 12.49 -11.76
N LEU A 105 -9.90 12.94 -12.86
CA LEU A 105 -9.27 14.25 -12.93
C LEU A 105 -10.33 15.38 -12.84
N GLY A 106 -11.46 15.21 -13.51
CA GLY A 106 -12.61 16.13 -13.40
C GLY A 106 -13.17 16.20 -11.98
N ASP A 107 -13.34 15.05 -11.33
CA ASP A 107 -13.79 14.97 -9.92
C ASP A 107 -12.81 15.69 -8.98
N LEU A 108 -11.51 15.46 -9.14
CA LEU A 108 -10.49 16.17 -8.37
C LEU A 108 -10.56 17.67 -8.58
N SER A 109 -10.68 18.13 -9.83
CA SER A 109 -10.81 19.56 -10.15
C SER A 109 -12.03 20.19 -9.48
N THR A 110 -13.17 19.51 -9.51
CA THR A 110 -14.41 19.95 -8.86
C THR A 110 -14.23 20.06 -7.34
N LYS A 111 -13.63 19.04 -6.71
CA LYS A 111 -13.36 19.06 -5.27
C LYS A 111 -12.42 20.20 -4.86
N VAL A 112 -11.34 20.43 -5.62
CA VAL A 112 -10.43 21.57 -5.39
C VAL A 112 -11.18 22.88 -5.45
N GLN A 113 -12.04 23.08 -6.44
CA GLN A 113 -12.84 24.31 -6.57
C GLN A 113 -13.80 24.48 -5.38
N GLN A 114 -14.45 23.41 -4.93
CA GLN A 114 -15.36 23.42 -3.79
C GLN A 114 -14.61 23.75 -2.48
N SER A 115 -13.49 23.09 -2.22
CA SER A 115 -12.69 23.33 -1.03
C SER A 115 -12.05 24.73 -0.99
N LEU A 116 -11.88 25.37 -2.12
CA LEU A 116 -11.34 26.74 -2.18
C LEU A 116 -12.44 27.81 -2.20
N ALA A 117 -13.72 27.45 -2.18
CA ALA A 117 -14.83 28.41 -2.33
C ALA A 117 -14.89 29.45 -1.20
N ASP A 118 -14.52 29.07 0.02
CA ASP A 118 -14.47 29.95 1.19
C ASP A 118 -13.04 30.47 1.51
N GLY A 119 -12.05 30.07 0.70
CA GLY A 119 -10.63 30.46 0.86
C GLY A 119 -9.89 29.68 1.96
N ARG A 120 -10.44 28.58 2.46
CA ARG A 120 -9.80 27.71 3.46
C ARG A 120 -10.11 26.25 3.12
N VAL A 121 -9.15 25.39 3.37
CA VAL A 121 -9.35 23.93 3.27
C VAL A 121 -9.39 23.37 4.68
N ASP A 122 -10.52 22.80 5.07
CA ASP A 122 -10.64 22.12 6.37
C ASP A 122 -10.10 20.68 6.33
N ALA A 123 -10.09 20.02 7.51
CA ALA A 123 -9.51 18.67 7.64
C ALA A 123 -10.29 17.59 6.87
N ASP A 124 -11.60 17.73 6.76
CA ASP A 124 -12.44 16.77 6.03
C ASP A 124 -12.29 16.96 4.52
N GLU A 125 -12.25 18.20 4.06
CA GLU A 125 -11.97 18.56 2.68
C GLU A 125 -10.58 18.09 2.24
N LEU A 126 -9.56 18.29 3.07
CA LEU A 126 -8.20 17.78 2.81
C LEU A 126 -8.21 16.28 2.62
N LYS A 127 -8.89 15.53 3.48
CA LYS A 127 -9.01 14.09 3.37
C LYS A 127 -9.74 13.64 2.10
N GLU A 128 -10.75 14.40 1.67
CA GLU A 128 -11.42 14.13 0.40
C GLU A 128 -10.52 14.38 -0.80
N LEU A 129 -9.74 15.47 -0.77
CA LEU A 129 -8.75 15.77 -1.80
C LEU A 129 -7.66 14.70 -1.87
N GLU A 130 -7.11 14.27 -0.74
CA GLU A 130 -6.14 13.16 -0.68
C GLU A 130 -6.72 11.88 -1.30
N THR A 131 -7.97 11.54 -0.96
CA THR A 131 -8.65 10.38 -1.54
C THR A 131 -8.82 10.51 -3.06
N ALA A 132 -9.18 11.68 -3.55
CA ALA A 132 -9.36 11.93 -4.99
C ALA A 132 -8.02 11.84 -5.74
N VAL A 133 -6.94 12.38 -5.17
CA VAL A 133 -5.58 12.28 -5.73
C VAL A 133 -5.13 10.81 -5.81
N LEU A 134 -5.31 10.04 -4.74
CA LEU A 134 -4.94 8.61 -4.74
C LEU A 134 -5.72 7.81 -5.79
N ARG A 135 -7.02 8.06 -5.95
CA ARG A 135 -7.85 7.41 -6.97
C ARG A 135 -7.43 7.79 -8.40
N LEU A 136 -7.07 9.04 -8.64
CA LEU A 136 -6.55 9.49 -9.93
C LEU A 136 -5.21 8.80 -10.24
N ASN A 137 -4.27 8.80 -9.29
CA ASN A 137 -2.99 8.12 -9.45
C ASN A 137 -3.18 6.62 -9.74
N GLN A 138 -4.03 5.93 -9.00
CA GLN A 138 -4.34 4.52 -9.25
C GLN A 138 -4.86 4.30 -10.68
N SER A 139 -5.79 5.14 -11.17
CA SER A 139 -6.30 5.01 -12.55
C SER A 139 -5.22 5.26 -13.60
N SER A 140 -4.30 6.19 -13.36
CA SER A 140 -3.16 6.44 -14.26
C SER A 140 -2.21 5.24 -14.35
N PHE A 141 -1.92 4.59 -13.23
CA PHE A 141 -1.12 3.35 -13.24
C PHE A 141 -1.85 2.21 -13.95
N TYR A 142 -3.17 2.13 -13.85
CA TYR A 142 -3.94 1.14 -14.60
C TYR A 142 -3.80 1.30 -16.11
N VAL A 143 -3.79 2.53 -16.61
CA VAL A 143 -3.52 2.81 -18.03
C VAL A 143 -2.11 2.31 -18.40
N LEU A 144 -1.10 2.59 -17.58
CA LEU A 144 0.28 2.17 -17.83
C LEU A 144 0.42 0.62 -17.84
N GLU A 145 -0.13 -0.06 -16.83
CA GLU A 145 -0.08 -1.52 -16.76
C GLU A 145 -0.82 -2.18 -17.93
N ARG A 146 -1.91 -1.57 -18.37
CA ARG A 146 -2.62 -2.05 -19.55
C ARG A 146 -1.80 -1.85 -20.82
N ALA A 147 -1.13 -0.71 -20.97
CA ALA A 147 -0.28 -0.45 -22.14
C ALA A 147 0.86 -1.46 -22.28
N LYS A 148 1.43 -1.96 -21.19
CA LYS A 148 2.48 -3.00 -21.21
C LYS A 148 2.00 -4.33 -21.84
N GLN A 149 0.70 -4.60 -21.86
CA GLN A 149 0.15 -5.83 -22.44
C GLN A 149 0.12 -5.80 -23.98
N PHE A 150 0.37 -4.63 -24.59
CA PHE A 150 0.47 -4.45 -26.03
C PHE A 150 1.94 -4.46 -26.55
N MET A 151 2.89 -4.68 -25.68
CA MET A 151 4.31 -4.83 -26.03
C MET A 151 4.67 -6.31 -26.29
#